data_88692b7ed62dd8413b779bd9262d4b47
#
_entry.id   88692b7ed62dd8413b779bd9262d4b47
#
_cell.length_a   1.000
_cell.length_b   1.000
_cell.length_c   1.000
_cell.angle_alpha   90.00
_cell.angle_beta   90.00
_cell.angle_gamma   90.00
#
_symmetry.space_group_name_H-M   'P 1'
#
loop_
_entity.id
_entity.type
_entity.pdbx_description
1 polymer ?
#
loop_
_entity_poly.entity_id
_entity_poly.type
_entity_poly.pdbx_seq_one_letter_code
_entity_poly.pdbx_strand_id
1 'polypeptide(L)'
;MLAHKASHEGVLVAEVIKGHNRVYDAKTVPAVVFTDPEIASAGMMESECRAKGFNDLLISKFPFAANGRAVSMQETEGFVKMIADKKTHILLGVHIVGPEASNLISEAALAIEMGARLEDVALTIHPHPTLGETMMEAAEATLGHAIHIIQKPLTNGKSAHL
;
A
#
# COMPACT_ATOMS: atom_id res chain seq x y z
N MET A 1 -20.06 6.57 2.50
CA MET A 1 -20.21 7.23 1.18
C MET A 1 -18.91 7.93 0.86
N LEU A 2 -18.35 7.69 -0.34
CA LEU A 2 -17.06 8.25 -0.78
C LEU A 2 -17.29 9.00 -2.11
N ALA A 3 -16.94 10.28 -2.16
CA ALA A 3 -17.17 11.13 -3.33
C ALA A 3 -16.47 10.60 -4.60
N HIS A 4 -15.19 10.23 -4.49
CA HIS A 4 -14.40 9.68 -5.60
C HIS A 4 -14.97 8.35 -6.13
N LYS A 5 -15.49 7.47 -5.26
CA LYS A 5 -16.19 6.26 -5.69
C LYS A 5 -17.47 6.61 -6.44
N ALA A 6 -18.28 7.52 -5.90
CA ALA A 6 -19.52 7.96 -6.54
C ALA A 6 -19.27 8.62 -7.91
N SER A 7 -18.21 9.42 -8.04
CA SER A 7 -17.84 10.04 -9.32
C SER A 7 -17.47 8.98 -10.36
N HIS A 8 -16.66 7.98 -9.98
CA HIS A 8 -16.30 6.88 -10.87
C HIS A 8 -17.51 6.05 -11.30
N GLU A 9 -18.38 5.69 -10.36
CA GLU A 9 -19.62 4.94 -10.64
C GLU A 9 -20.60 5.76 -11.50
N GLY A 10 -20.68 7.07 -11.29
CA GLY A 10 -21.54 7.96 -12.09
C GLY A 10 -21.14 8.00 -13.55
N VAL A 11 -19.84 8.08 -13.85
CA VAL A 11 -19.33 7.99 -15.24
C VAL A 11 -19.67 6.64 -15.85
N LEU A 12 -19.41 5.55 -15.12
CA LEU A 12 -19.73 4.20 -15.57
C LEU A 12 -21.21 4.04 -15.91
N VAL A 13 -22.10 4.52 -15.05
CA VAL A 13 -23.55 4.45 -15.28
C VAL A 13 -23.95 5.21 -16.53
N ALA A 14 -23.40 6.43 -16.74
CA ALA A 14 -23.67 7.21 -17.94
C ALA A 14 -23.21 6.50 -19.21
N GLU A 15 -22.05 5.84 -19.20
CA GLU A 15 -21.55 5.04 -20.33
C GLU A 15 -22.45 3.83 -20.63
N VAL A 16 -22.91 3.12 -19.58
CA VAL A 16 -23.83 1.99 -19.72
C VAL A 16 -25.18 2.43 -20.30
N ILE A 17 -25.74 3.54 -19.82
CA ILE A 17 -26.98 4.13 -20.36
C ILE A 17 -26.82 4.46 -21.86
N LYS A 18 -25.62 4.95 -22.26
CA LYS A 18 -25.31 5.22 -23.66
C LYS A 18 -25.11 3.95 -24.52
N GLY A 19 -25.15 2.78 -23.93
CA GLY A 19 -25.00 1.50 -24.61
C GLY A 19 -23.57 0.96 -24.68
N HIS A 20 -22.62 1.55 -23.94
CA HIS A 20 -21.28 0.99 -23.85
C HIS A 20 -21.27 -0.25 -22.94
N ASN A 21 -20.54 -1.28 -23.35
CA ASN A 21 -20.36 -2.48 -22.53
C ASN A 21 -19.27 -2.22 -21.47
N ARG A 22 -19.70 -1.79 -20.28
CA ARG A 22 -18.80 -1.46 -19.15
C ARG A 22 -19.24 -2.20 -17.89
N VAL A 23 -18.27 -2.59 -17.09
CA VAL A 23 -18.48 -3.30 -15.82
C VAL A 23 -17.68 -2.56 -14.72
N TYR A 24 -18.21 -2.54 -13.51
CA TYR A 24 -17.47 -2.08 -12.33
C TYR A 24 -16.58 -3.23 -11.85
N ASP A 25 -15.28 -3.09 -12.04
CA ASP A 25 -14.27 -4.11 -11.72
C ASP A 25 -13.07 -3.57 -10.94
N ALA A 26 -13.21 -2.39 -10.34
CA ALA A 26 -12.17 -1.78 -9.51
C ALA A 26 -11.74 -2.75 -8.38
N LYS A 27 -10.46 -3.05 -8.31
CA LYS A 27 -9.88 -3.96 -7.30
C LYS A 27 -9.80 -3.32 -5.92
N THR A 28 -9.68 -2.00 -5.89
CA THR A 28 -9.68 -1.24 -4.64
C THR A 28 -10.34 0.12 -4.81
N VAL A 29 -10.89 0.63 -3.72
CA VAL A 29 -11.32 2.02 -3.58
C VAL A 29 -10.60 2.57 -2.36
N PRO A 30 -9.68 3.52 -2.52
CA PRO A 30 -8.97 4.07 -1.38
C PRO A 30 -9.92 4.82 -0.45
N ALA A 31 -9.65 4.73 0.85
CA ALA A 31 -10.39 5.45 1.89
C ALA A 31 -9.41 6.32 2.69
N VAL A 32 -9.83 7.54 3.03
CA VAL A 32 -9.01 8.50 3.76
C VAL A 32 -9.82 9.11 4.90
N VAL A 33 -9.16 9.29 6.05
CA VAL A 33 -9.64 10.06 7.19
C VAL A 33 -8.64 11.19 7.43
N PHE A 34 -9.11 12.43 7.32
CA PHE A 34 -8.30 13.65 7.45
C PHE A 34 -8.15 14.05 8.92
N THR A 35 -7.56 13.16 9.69
CA THR A 35 -7.11 13.41 11.05
C THR A 35 -5.69 13.96 11.04
N ASP A 36 -5.11 14.24 12.21
CA ASP A 36 -3.70 14.58 12.37
C ASP A 36 -3.10 13.57 13.39
N PRO A 37 -2.23 12.62 12.91
CA PRO A 37 -1.88 12.33 11.52
C PRO A 37 -3.05 11.76 10.69
N GLU A 38 -2.96 11.90 9.36
CA GLU A 38 -3.93 11.33 8.42
C GLU A 38 -3.93 9.79 8.45
N ILE A 39 -5.08 9.20 8.11
CA ILE A 39 -5.20 7.74 7.94
C ILE A 39 -5.69 7.44 6.54
N ALA A 40 -4.99 6.57 5.81
CA ALA A 40 -5.42 6.14 4.49
C ALA A 40 -5.29 4.62 4.32
N SER A 41 -6.17 4.03 3.52
CA SER A 41 -6.20 2.59 3.24
C SER A 41 -6.54 2.31 1.78
N ALA A 42 -5.88 1.35 1.18
CA ALA A 42 -6.24 0.75 -0.10
C ALA A 42 -6.08 -0.77 -0.02
N GLY A 43 -6.98 -1.51 -0.68
CA GLY A 43 -6.99 -2.98 -0.65
C GLY A 43 -7.54 -3.56 0.65
N MET A 44 -7.09 -4.77 0.97
CA MET A 44 -7.65 -5.60 2.04
C MET A 44 -6.93 -5.45 3.37
N MET A 45 -7.69 -5.49 4.46
CA MET A 45 -7.17 -5.73 5.81
C MET A 45 -6.71 -7.20 5.96
N GLU A 46 -5.87 -7.49 6.97
CA GLU A 46 -5.45 -8.87 7.28
C GLU A 46 -6.63 -9.83 7.48
N SER A 47 -7.65 -9.38 8.20
CA SER A 47 -8.86 -10.18 8.46
C SER A 47 -9.62 -10.51 7.18
N GLU A 48 -9.67 -9.57 6.25
CA GLU A 48 -10.32 -9.76 4.94
C GLU A 48 -9.50 -10.70 4.05
N CYS A 49 -8.17 -10.56 4.06
CA CYS A 49 -7.27 -11.50 3.36
C CYS A 49 -7.52 -12.93 3.84
N ARG A 50 -7.53 -13.15 5.16
CA ARG A 50 -7.78 -14.47 5.75
C ARG A 50 -9.17 -15.00 5.43
N ALA A 51 -10.20 -14.16 5.49
CA ALA A 51 -11.57 -14.54 5.12
C ALA A 51 -11.70 -14.94 3.65
N LYS A 52 -10.84 -14.41 2.77
CA LYS A 52 -10.77 -14.78 1.35
C LYS A 52 -9.82 -15.96 1.05
N GLY A 53 -9.27 -16.60 2.08
CA GLY A 53 -8.44 -17.79 1.93
C GLY A 53 -6.93 -17.53 1.75
N PHE A 54 -6.47 -16.28 1.88
CA PHE A 54 -5.04 -15.98 1.95
C PHE A 54 -4.51 -16.29 3.35
N ASN A 55 -4.04 -17.53 3.56
CA ASN A 55 -3.60 -17.99 4.88
C ASN A 55 -2.15 -17.59 5.19
N ASP A 56 -1.29 -17.54 4.18
CA ASP A 56 0.10 -17.15 4.28
C ASP A 56 0.31 -15.74 3.75
N LEU A 57 0.50 -14.77 4.66
CA LEU A 57 0.68 -13.37 4.35
C LEU A 57 2.10 -12.92 4.71
N LEU A 58 2.67 -12.08 3.87
CA LEU A 58 3.80 -11.22 4.21
C LEU A 58 3.24 -9.89 4.72
N ILE A 59 3.68 -9.47 5.90
CA ILE A 59 3.18 -8.26 6.53
C ILE A 59 4.35 -7.55 7.20
N SER A 60 4.51 -6.28 6.91
CA SER A 60 5.49 -5.43 7.56
C SER A 60 4.96 -4.01 7.78
N LYS A 61 5.67 -3.25 8.59
CA LYS A 61 5.45 -1.82 8.81
C LYS A 61 6.76 -1.08 8.69
N PHE A 62 6.75 0.02 8.00
CA PHE A 62 7.85 0.98 7.96
C PHE A 62 7.42 2.27 8.66
N PRO A 63 8.11 2.71 9.74
CA PRO A 63 7.73 3.89 10.51
C PRO A 63 8.21 5.18 9.80
N PHE A 64 7.42 6.25 9.84
CA PHE A 64 7.83 7.56 9.34
C PHE A 64 9.07 8.12 10.08
N ALA A 65 9.28 7.73 11.34
CA ALA A 65 10.47 8.10 12.10
C ALA A 65 11.80 7.64 11.44
N ALA A 66 11.77 6.67 10.54
CA ALA A 66 12.93 6.21 9.78
C ALA A 66 13.06 6.88 8.40
N ASN A 67 12.14 7.79 8.04
CA ASN A 67 12.15 8.49 6.76
C ASN A 67 12.77 9.88 6.89
N GLY A 68 13.78 10.19 6.09
CA GLY A 68 14.53 11.46 6.17
C GLY A 68 13.66 12.70 5.91
N ARG A 69 12.65 12.61 5.03
CA ARG A 69 11.74 13.72 4.77
C ARG A 69 10.82 13.97 5.97
N ALA A 70 10.24 12.93 6.54
CA ALA A 70 9.39 13.03 7.73
C ALA A 70 10.15 13.64 8.91
N VAL A 71 11.41 13.24 9.12
CA VAL A 71 12.29 13.82 10.13
C VAL A 71 12.53 15.31 9.86
N SER A 72 12.80 15.72 8.62
CA SER A 72 13.01 17.12 8.26
C SER A 72 11.76 17.99 8.45
N MET A 73 10.57 17.39 8.34
CA MET A 73 9.27 18.04 8.57
C MET A 73 8.87 18.03 10.05
N GLN A 74 9.55 17.29 10.90
CA GLN A 74 9.18 17.00 12.29
C GLN A 74 7.82 16.25 12.41
N GLU A 75 7.45 15.51 11.39
CA GLU A 75 6.21 14.73 11.29
C GLU A 75 6.54 13.23 11.22
N THR A 76 7.03 12.69 12.32
CA THR A 76 7.58 11.32 12.40
C THR A 76 6.59 10.28 12.92
N GLU A 77 5.39 10.69 13.28
CA GLU A 77 4.38 9.77 13.80
C GLU A 77 3.76 8.91 12.70
N GLY A 78 3.55 7.64 13.03
CA GLY A 78 2.85 6.71 12.17
C GLY A 78 3.75 5.77 11.37
N PHE A 79 3.14 5.13 10.38
CA PHE A 79 3.78 4.06 9.60
C PHE A 79 3.06 3.82 8.28
N VAL A 80 3.76 3.17 7.35
CA VAL A 80 3.19 2.49 6.19
C VAL A 80 3.19 0.99 6.47
N LYS A 81 2.02 0.34 6.42
CA LYS A 81 1.85 -1.11 6.55
C LYS A 81 1.51 -1.70 5.19
N MET A 82 2.22 -2.74 4.77
CA MET A 82 1.93 -3.53 3.59
C MET A 82 1.51 -4.94 3.93
N ILE A 83 0.59 -5.48 3.13
CA ILE A 83 0.08 -6.84 3.21
C ILE A 83 0.16 -7.44 1.81
N ALA A 84 0.85 -8.58 1.67
CA ALA A 84 0.95 -9.29 0.41
C ALA A 84 0.73 -10.80 0.60
N ASP A 85 0.33 -11.47 -0.46
CA ASP A 85 0.30 -12.94 -0.49
C ASP A 85 1.73 -13.49 -0.54
N LYS A 86 2.06 -14.36 0.40
CA LYS A 86 3.42 -14.91 0.55
C LYS A 86 3.86 -15.75 -0.65
N LYS A 87 2.94 -16.39 -1.35
CA LYS A 87 3.24 -17.27 -2.46
C LYS A 87 3.53 -16.52 -3.76
N THR A 88 2.77 -15.48 -4.00
CA THR A 88 2.82 -14.73 -5.28
C THR A 88 3.51 -13.38 -5.14
N HIS A 89 3.68 -12.88 -3.91
CA HIS A 89 4.10 -11.53 -3.54
C HIS A 89 3.16 -10.42 -4.04
N ILE A 90 1.97 -10.78 -4.55
CA ILE A 90 0.99 -9.79 -5.00
C ILE A 90 0.55 -8.92 -3.80
N LEU A 91 0.60 -7.61 -4.01
CA LEU A 91 0.18 -6.62 -3.03
C LEU A 91 -1.34 -6.68 -2.84
N LEU A 92 -1.78 -6.96 -1.62
CA LEU A 92 -3.19 -7.15 -1.27
C LEU A 92 -3.78 -5.94 -0.52
N GLY A 93 -2.96 -5.22 0.21
CA GLY A 93 -3.41 -4.07 0.97
C GLY A 93 -2.27 -3.19 1.47
N VAL A 94 -2.55 -1.88 1.55
CA VAL A 94 -1.66 -0.87 2.12
C VAL A 94 -2.47 0.02 3.05
N HIS A 95 -1.92 0.27 4.24
CA HIS A 95 -2.55 1.09 5.27
C HIS A 95 -1.51 2.07 5.81
N ILE A 96 -1.83 3.34 5.77
CA ILE A 96 -0.93 4.43 6.14
C ILE A 96 -1.55 5.22 7.29
N VAL A 97 -0.76 5.48 8.30
CA VAL A 97 -1.03 6.50 9.33
C VAL A 97 0.16 7.44 9.30
N GLY A 98 -0.04 8.69 8.99
CA GLY A 98 1.09 9.63 8.93
C GLY A 98 0.84 10.84 8.03
N PRO A 99 1.87 11.69 7.85
CA PRO A 99 1.77 12.87 7.02
C PRO A 99 1.49 12.52 5.56
N GLU A 100 0.62 13.29 4.92
CA GLU A 100 0.28 13.15 3.50
C GLU A 100 -0.23 11.74 3.11
N ALA A 101 -0.77 10.97 4.05
CA ALA A 101 -1.28 9.62 3.79
C ALA A 101 -2.34 9.63 2.67
N SER A 102 -3.13 10.70 2.58
CA SER A 102 -4.14 10.93 1.53
C SER A 102 -3.54 10.99 0.12
N ASN A 103 -2.33 11.51 -0.02
CA ASN A 103 -1.62 11.57 -1.30
C ASN A 103 -0.85 10.28 -1.58
N LEU A 104 -0.16 9.75 -0.58
CA LEU A 104 0.66 8.54 -0.70
C LEU A 104 -0.18 7.30 -1.06
N ILE A 105 -1.42 7.20 -0.59
CA ILE A 105 -2.29 6.04 -0.85
C ILE A 105 -2.64 5.87 -2.33
N SER A 106 -2.48 6.90 -3.15
CA SER A 106 -2.76 6.83 -4.58
C SER A 106 -1.81 5.88 -5.32
N GLU A 107 -0.54 5.84 -4.93
CA GLU A 107 0.44 4.88 -5.46
C GLU A 107 0.04 3.44 -5.08
N ALA A 108 -0.35 3.22 -3.81
CA ALA A 108 -0.84 1.92 -3.36
C ALA A 108 -2.08 1.46 -4.13
N ALA A 109 -3.03 2.37 -4.36
CA ALA A 109 -4.24 2.07 -5.13
C ALA A 109 -3.90 1.67 -6.57
N LEU A 110 -2.97 2.37 -7.23
CA LEU A 110 -2.48 2.03 -8.56
C LEU A 110 -1.79 0.66 -8.57
N ALA A 111 -0.89 0.41 -7.61
CA ALA A 111 -0.18 -0.86 -7.51
C ALA A 111 -1.15 -2.04 -7.34
N ILE A 112 -2.17 -1.92 -6.48
CA ILE A 112 -3.19 -2.96 -6.28
C ILE A 112 -4.04 -3.13 -7.55
N GLU A 113 -4.44 -2.05 -8.20
CA GLU A 113 -5.23 -2.10 -9.45
C GLU A 113 -4.47 -2.82 -10.56
N MET A 114 -3.17 -2.56 -10.68
CA MET A 114 -2.26 -3.22 -11.62
C MET A 114 -1.93 -4.67 -11.25
N GLY A 115 -2.25 -5.13 -10.03
CA GLY A 115 -1.83 -6.44 -9.52
C GLY A 115 -0.31 -6.53 -9.30
N ALA A 116 0.30 -5.41 -8.92
CA ALA A 116 1.74 -5.33 -8.69
C ALA A 116 2.19 -6.27 -7.57
N ARG A 117 3.42 -6.71 -7.65
CA ARG A 117 4.12 -7.47 -6.62
C ARG A 117 4.91 -6.51 -5.72
N LEU A 118 5.30 -7.00 -4.55
CA LEU A 118 6.17 -6.24 -3.65
C LEU A 118 7.46 -5.79 -4.34
N GLU A 119 8.04 -6.65 -5.19
CA GLU A 119 9.26 -6.34 -5.93
C GLU A 119 9.07 -5.18 -6.90
N ASP A 120 7.88 -5.02 -7.50
CA ASP A 120 7.61 -3.92 -8.41
C ASP A 120 7.65 -2.57 -7.68
N VAL A 121 7.12 -2.52 -6.45
CA VAL A 121 7.17 -1.32 -5.59
C VAL A 121 8.59 -1.09 -5.06
N ALA A 122 9.27 -2.14 -4.59
CA ALA A 122 10.61 -2.08 -4.03
C ALA A 122 11.66 -1.62 -5.06
N LEU A 123 11.53 -2.07 -6.32
CA LEU A 123 12.45 -1.72 -7.42
C LEU A 123 12.12 -0.37 -8.06
N THR A 124 10.96 0.22 -7.76
CA THR A 124 10.61 1.55 -8.26
C THR A 124 11.47 2.60 -7.55
N ILE A 125 12.23 3.38 -8.34
CA ILE A 125 13.08 4.46 -7.80
C ILE A 125 12.18 5.61 -7.34
N HIS A 126 12.21 5.89 -6.04
CA HIS A 126 11.53 7.04 -5.44
C HIS A 126 12.50 8.21 -5.28
N PRO A 127 12.05 9.46 -5.51
CA PRO A 127 12.93 10.61 -5.35
C PRO A 127 13.30 10.82 -3.86
N HIS A 128 14.57 11.22 -3.64
CA HIS A 128 15.10 11.50 -2.31
C HIS A 128 15.37 13.01 -2.10
N PRO A 129 15.01 13.62 -0.93
CA PRO A 129 14.23 13.02 0.16
C PRO A 129 12.73 13.29 0.00
N THR A 130 11.92 12.26 0.06
CA THR A 130 10.44 12.38 -0.03
C THR A 130 9.74 11.44 0.94
N LEU A 131 8.45 11.72 1.20
CA LEU A 131 7.59 10.80 1.93
C LEU A 131 7.27 9.53 1.10
N GLY A 132 7.29 9.63 -0.24
CA GLY A 132 7.05 8.49 -1.14
C GLY A 132 8.02 7.33 -0.92
N GLU A 133 9.27 7.60 -0.48
CA GLU A 133 10.24 6.55 -0.15
C GLU A 133 9.72 5.57 0.92
N THR A 134 8.76 5.99 1.74
CA THR A 134 8.14 5.09 2.73
C THR A 134 7.39 3.93 2.07
N MET A 135 6.90 4.10 0.84
CA MET A 135 6.26 3.02 0.06
C MET A 135 7.29 1.98 -0.36
N MET A 136 8.39 2.41 -0.95
CA MET A 136 9.52 1.53 -1.33
C MET A 136 10.07 0.80 -0.09
N GLU A 137 10.38 1.53 0.96
CA GLU A 137 10.92 0.97 2.21
C GLU A 137 9.95 -0.01 2.90
N ALA A 138 8.64 0.24 2.83
CA ALA A 138 7.65 -0.69 3.35
C ALA A 138 7.58 -1.99 2.52
N ALA A 139 7.77 -1.91 1.21
CA ALA A 139 7.87 -3.07 0.33
C ALA A 139 9.15 -3.86 0.63
N GLU A 140 10.30 -3.19 0.72
CA GLU A 140 11.59 -3.80 1.12
C GLU A 140 11.49 -4.44 2.51
N ALA A 141 10.86 -3.75 3.47
CA ALA A 141 10.63 -4.31 4.80
C ALA A 141 9.76 -5.58 4.74
N THR A 142 8.77 -5.61 3.86
CA THR A 142 7.89 -6.78 3.70
C THR A 142 8.62 -7.96 3.06
N LEU A 143 9.61 -7.69 2.20
CA LEU A 143 10.53 -8.68 1.62
C LEU A 143 11.66 -9.09 2.58
N GLY A 144 11.86 -8.37 3.69
CA GLY A 144 12.94 -8.64 4.65
C GLY A 144 14.27 -7.94 4.34
N HIS A 145 14.25 -6.93 3.48
CA HIS A 145 15.44 -6.24 2.96
C HIS A 145 15.50 -4.75 3.33
N ALA A 146 14.70 -4.27 4.29
CA ALA A 146 14.67 -2.85 4.67
C ALA A 146 16.07 -2.33 5.03
N ILE A 147 16.38 -1.12 4.55
CA ILE A 147 17.68 -0.49 4.74
C ILE A 147 17.71 0.38 6.00
N HIS A 148 16.64 1.13 6.27
CA HIS A 148 16.60 2.15 7.31
C HIS A 148 15.96 1.71 8.63
N ILE A 149 15.55 0.42 8.74
CA ILE A 149 15.05 -0.16 9.99
C ILE A 149 15.75 -1.47 10.31
N ILE A 150 15.89 -1.76 11.61
CA ILE A 150 16.37 -3.07 12.07
C ILE A 150 15.22 -4.09 11.97
N GLN A 151 15.39 -5.10 11.15
CA GLN A 151 14.44 -6.19 11.01
C GLN A 151 14.92 -7.45 11.72
N LYS A 152 13.99 -8.16 12.37
CA LYS A 152 14.25 -9.54 12.78
C LYS A 152 14.28 -10.40 11.51
N PRO A 153 15.22 -11.37 11.39
CA PRO A 153 15.21 -12.29 10.25
C PRO A 153 13.83 -12.93 10.11
N LEU A 154 13.32 -12.99 8.88
CA LEU A 154 12.12 -13.76 8.60
C LEU A 154 12.42 -15.21 9.04
N THR A 155 11.76 -15.68 10.11
CA THR A 155 11.91 -17.04 10.61
C THR A 155 11.23 -18.00 9.64
N ASN A 156 11.91 -18.30 8.52
CA ASN A 156 11.64 -19.52 7.75
C ASN A 156 12.89 -19.84 6.91
N GLY A 157 13.46 -20.98 7.24
CA GLY A 157 14.68 -21.56 6.80
C GLY A 157 15.04 -21.40 5.31
N LYS A 158 16.32 -21.15 5.15
CA LYS A 158 17.16 -21.08 3.97
C LYS A 158 17.31 -19.68 3.36
N SER A 159 18.44 -19.07 3.70
CA SER A 159 19.05 -18.00 2.90
C SER A 159 19.04 -18.41 1.43
N ALA A 160 18.34 -17.64 0.61
CA ALA A 160 18.60 -17.63 -0.81
C ALA A 160 19.95 -16.95 -0.99
N HIS A 161 20.95 -17.71 -1.39
CA HIS A 161 22.20 -17.16 -1.92
C HIS A 161 21.87 -16.44 -3.24
N LEU A 162 22.24 -15.16 -3.31
CA LEU A 162 22.41 -14.44 -4.55
C LEU A 162 23.51 -15.09 -5.38
#